data_4c51443b684ed15298ba439bffdb6297
#
_entry.id   4c51443b684ed15298ba439bffdb6297
#
_cell.length_a   1.000
_cell.length_b   1.000
_cell.length_c   1.000
_cell.angle_alpha   90.00
_cell.angle_beta   90.00
_cell.angle_gamma   90.00
#
_symmetry.space_group_name_H-M   'P 1'
#
loop_
_entity.id
_entity.type
_entity.pdbx_description
1 polymer ?
#
loop_
_entity_poly.entity_id
_entity_poly.type
_entity_poly.pdbx_seq_one_letter_code
_entity_poly.pdbx_strand_id
1 'polypeptide(L)'
;MREIAGRIVLGAFVALAAIAGAWLGGMLLAGVLGGVAAVGGVWLLERRSHAAVKALAALINQVNKDGDLSRAVVAGRGLSGDLPTALNQLIELVQGVVAKVISDSRRVAEVSDQLAARAERMSSSTDSQRDAANKMSAATEQMTANVYDVAEHASQTARIAQEARELSIAGGGVVANVSQEIERIAQWVEQSASVVASLGERSQAISGIVNVIREIADQTNLLALNAAIEAARAGEQGRGFAVVADEVRKLAERTSNATREITQMIAAIQNETASAINTIEEGSRQARSGAKLANSASDSLQAIDRGATSTMEKVDAIAVSIQGQSRDAEALYGSVQQILKMIEQNAKAAEETRGEAARLANLATNLGEIDKVFRLSAEGEAAIDVHVAMPAVAQEAAKAVGEAFEAAIAAGRITLEALFDDRYKPIPDTHPQKFTTAFDALTDEILPAIQEPILERHAAAFYAGAVDQRGYFPTHNKRFTQPLTGDPAKDMAGNRTKRIFDDPVGKRCGAHEMEYLVQTYRRDTGEVMHDVSAPIYVQGRHWGGFRIGFRA
;
A
#
# COMPACT_ATOMS: atom_id res chain seq x y z
N MET A 1 36.75 70.68 11.15
CA MET A 1 37.78 71.33 11.98
C MET A 1 39.19 71.32 11.35
N ARG A 2 39.67 70.18 10.78
CA ARG A 2 41.00 70.15 10.09
C ARG A 2 41.05 71.03 8.85
N GLU A 3 40.02 71.19 8.06
CA GLU A 3 39.95 72.06 6.89
C GLU A 3 39.96 73.53 7.25
N ILE A 4 39.29 73.92 8.32
CA ILE A 4 39.32 75.31 8.83
C ILE A 4 40.67 75.64 9.40
N ALA A 5 41.32 74.70 10.09
CA ALA A 5 42.73 74.88 10.54
C ALA A 5 43.69 74.98 9.39
N GLY A 6 43.54 74.18 8.28
CA GLY A 6 44.32 74.28 7.07
C GLY A 6 44.18 75.64 6.38
N ARG A 7 43.02 76.23 6.34
CA ARG A 7 42.70 77.55 5.78
C ARG A 7 43.36 78.70 6.57
N ILE A 8 43.30 78.60 7.90
CA ILE A 8 43.89 79.56 8.80
C ILE A 8 45.41 79.52 8.69
N VAL A 9 46.00 78.34 8.64
CA VAL A 9 47.45 78.14 8.50
C VAL A 9 47.93 78.65 7.14
N LEU A 10 47.22 78.40 6.04
CA LEU A 10 47.57 78.87 4.70
C LEU A 10 47.41 80.38 4.55
N GLY A 11 46.31 80.95 5.14
CA GLY A 11 46.11 82.40 5.22
C GLY A 11 47.20 83.10 6.02
N ALA A 12 47.61 82.53 7.15
CA ALA A 12 48.72 83.01 7.97
C ALA A 12 50.07 82.93 7.24
N PHE A 13 50.31 81.82 6.48
CA PHE A 13 51.49 81.62 5.69
C PHE A 13 51.57 82.62 4.53
N VAL A 14 50.49 82.91 3.86
CA VAL A 14 50.41 83.97 2.81
C VAL A 14 50.62 85.36 3.38
N ALA A 15 50.09 85.68 4.53
CA ALA A 15 50.27 86.93 5.23
C ALA A 15 51.76 87.10 5.68
N LEU A 16 52.36 86.05 6.22
CA LEU A 16 53.74 86.01 6.63
C LEU A 16 54.73 86.14 5.40
N ALA A 17 54.42 85.48 4.28
CA ALA A 17 55.18 85.60 3.03
C ALA A 17 55.04 86.97 2.43
N ALA A 18 53.88 87.64 2.53
CA ALA A 18 53.71 89.04 2.11
C ALA A 18 54.49 90.03 2.98
N ILE A 19 54.58 89.81 4.27
CA ILE A 19 55.33 90.65 5.23
C ILE A 19 56.86 90.44 5.04
N ALA A 20 57.34 89.23 4.84
CA ALA A 20 58.71 88.87 4.58
C ALA A 20 59.17 89.41 3.21
N GLY A 21 58.29 89.44 2.19
CA GLY A 21 58.59 90.01 0.85
C GLY A 21 58.69 91.54 0.84
N ALA A 22 58.07 92.24 1.78
CA ALA A 22 58.20 93.68 1.91
C ALA A 22 59.58 94.15 2.41
N TRP A 23 60.35 93.22 2.98
CA TRP A 23 61.69 93.55 3.53
C TRP A 23 62.88 93.36 2.54
N LEU A 24 62.65 92.69 1.41
CA LEU A 24 63.65 92.34 0.44
C LEU A 24 63.22 92.79 -1.00
N GLY A 25 63.46 94.02 -1.38
CA GLY A 25 63.08 94.75 -2.60
C GLY A 25 62.96 94.05 -3.97
N GLY A 26 62.98 92.74 -4.09
CA GLY A 26 62.72 91.96 -5.30
C GLY A 26 61.87 90.74 -5.08
N MET A 27 61.56 90.40 -3.82
CA MET A 27 60.81 89.24 -3.44
C MET A 27 59.26 89.46 -3.29
N LEU A 28 58.81 90.74 -3.34
CA LEU A 28 57.39 91.10 -3.24
C LEU A 28 56.57 90.54 -4.36
N LEU A 29 57.07 90.45 -5.60
CA LEU A 29 56.37 89.92 -6.75
C LEU A 29 56.21 88.40 -6.65
N ALA A 30 57.27 87.68 -6.21
CA ALA A 30 57.25 86.24 -6.03
C ALA A 30 56.35 85.82 -4.84
N GLY A 31 56.34 86.60 -3.75
CA GLY A 31 55.46 86.38 -2.60
C GLY A 31 53.99 86.61 -2.93
N VAL A 32 53.64 87.64 -3.69
CA VAL A 32 52.26 87.90 -4.14
C VAL A 32 51.78 86.84 -5.14
N LEU A 33 52.59 86.43 -6.08
CA LEU A 33 52.28 85.37 -7.03
C LEU A 33 52.14 84.00 -6.33
N GLY A 34 53.02 83.68 -5.39
CA GLY A 34 52.90 82.47 -4.55
C GLY A 34 51.63 82.50 -3.66
N GLY A 35 51.30 83.65 -3.10
CA GLY A 35 50.03 83.84 -2.33
C GLY A 35 48.79 83.70 -3.18
N VAL A 36 48.74 84.30 -4.35
CA VAL A 36 47.62 84.14 -5.31
C VAL A 36 47.53 82.73 -5.83
N ALA A 37 48.64 82.03 -6.10
CA ALA A 37 48.64 80.63 -6.51
C ALA A 37 48.14 79.69 -5.36
N ALA A 38 48.57 79.98 -4.13
CA ALA A 38 48.12 79.21 -2.96
C ALA A 38 46.61 79.44 -2.65
N VAL A 39 46.13 80.67 -2.67
CA VAL A 39 44.67 81.01 -2.49
C VAL A 39 43.89 80.46 -3.68
N GLY A 40 44.36 80.57 -4.91
CA GLY A 40 43.75 79.97 -6.10
C GLY A 40 43.73 78.46 -6.04
N GLY A 41 44.82 77.83 -5.55
CA GLY A 41 44.88 76.40 -5.32
C GLY A 41 43.85 75.89 -4.26
N VAL A 42 43.81 76.64 -3.13
CA VAL A 42 42.80 76.33 -2.06
C VAL A 42 41.37 76.53 -2.56
N TRP A 43 41.13 77.64 -3.31
CA TRP A 43 39.78 77.91 -3.87
C TRP A 43 39.41 76.90 -4.93
N LEU A 44 40.31 76.40 -5.76
CA LEU A 44 40.13 75.35 -6.75
C LEU A 44 39.82 74.00 -6.05
N LEU A 45 40.59 73.67 -5.00
CA LEU A 45 40.32 72.45 -4.17
C LEU A 45 38.98 72.49 -3.48
N GLU A 46 38.65 73.65 -2.92
CA GLU A 46 37.34 73.87 -2.24
C GLU A 46 36.16 73.79 -3.24
N ARG A 47 36.31 74.43 -4.41
CA ARG A 47 35.32 74.39 -5.48
C ARG A 47 35.12 72.98 -6.05
N ARG A 48 36.20 72.17 -6.17
CA ARG A 48 36.19 70.79 -6.56
C ARG A 48 35.55 69.93 -5.50
N SER A 49 35.82 70.12 -4.22
CA SER A 49 35.23 69.43 -3.09
C SER A 49 33.71 69.70 -2.98
N HIS A 50 33.32 70.98 -3.12
CA HIS A 50 31.89 71.36 -3.13
C HIS A 50 31.13 70.82 -4.35
N ALA A 51 31.72 70.77 -5.52
CA ALA A 51 31.09 70.21 -6.71
C ALA A 51 30.88 68.68 -6.58
N ALA A 52 31.83 68.01 -5.97
CA ALA A 52 31.73 66.58 -5.74
C ALA A 52 30.71 66.21 -4.64
N VAL A 53 30.67 66.99 -3.57
CA VAL A 53 29.61 66.81 -2.54
C VAL A 53 28.21 67.10 -3.10
N LYS A 54 28.06 68.13 -3.96
CA LYS A 54 26.80 68.38 -4.67
C LYS A 54 26.41 67.25 -5.62
N ALA A 55 27.38 66.69 -6.37
CA ALA A 55 27.10 65.56 -7.25
C ALA A 55 26.65 64.31 -6.46
N LEU A 56 27.30 64.07 -5.31
CA LEU A 56 26.90 62.98 -4.40
C LEU A 56 25.49 63.20 -3.83
N ALA A 57 25.21 64.42 -3.34
CA ALA A 57 23.89 64.76 -2.84
C ALA A 57 22.80 64.66 -3.94
N ALA A 58 23.16 65.07 -5.18
CA ALA A 58 22.23 64.95 -6.30
C ALA A 58 21.91 63.48 -6.63
N LEU A 59 22.92 62.58 -6.60
CA LEU A 59 22.72 61.16 -6.81
C LEU A 59 21.85 60.54 -5.71
N ILE A 60 22.18 60.83 -4.43
CA ILE A 60 21.39 60.33 -3.31
C ILE A 60 19.91 60.78 -3.42
N ASN A 61 19.72 62.07 -3.77
CA ASN A 61 18.40 62.60 -3.99
C ASN A 61 17.66 61.96 -5.17
N GLN A 62 18.38 61.60 -6.21
CA GLN A 62 17.82 60.95 -7.38
C GLN A 62 17.49 59.49 -7.09
N VAL A 63 18.34 58.73 -6.41
CA VAL A 63 18.05 57.38 -5.94
C VAL A 63 16.82 57.40 -5.02
N ASN A 64 16.74 58.40 -4.12
CA ASN A 64 15.59 58.54 -3.21
C ASN A 64 14.28 58.93 -3.94
N LYS A 65 14.39 59.65 -5.07
CA LYS A 65 13.20 60.12 -5.81
C LYS A 65 12.71 59.07 -6.84
N ASP A 66 13.63 58.47 -7.57
CA ASP A 66 13.32 57.66 -8.75
C ASP A 66 13.58 56.14 -8.52
N GLY A 67 14.18 55.78 -7.35
CA GLY A 67 14.57 54.39 -7.05
C GLY A 67 15.69 53.84 -7.95
N ASP A 68 16.35 54.70 -8.70
CA ASP A 68 17.37 54.30 -9.71
C ASP A 68 18.70 53.92 -9.04
N LEU A 69 18.91 52.65 -8.78
CA LEU A 69 20.13 52.05 -8.25
C LEU A 69 21.18 51.74 -9.35
N SER A 70 20.84 51.93 -10.63
CA SER A 70 21.73 51.56 -11.76
C SER A 70 22.94 52.48 -11.90
N ARG A 71 22.98 53.59 -11.19
CA ARG A 71 24.00 54.62 -11.35
C ARG A 71 25.09 54.50 -10.30
N ALA A 72 26.31 54.28 -10.76
CA ALA A 72 27.53 54.35 -9.94
C ALA A 72 28.07 55.78 -9.81
N VAL A 73 28.60 56.11 -8.64
CA VAL A 73 29.34 57.35 -8.43
C VAL A 73 30.72 57.22 -9.04
N VAL A 74 31.00 58.03 -10.08
CA VAL A 74 32.35 58.10 -10.62
C VAL A 74 33.22 58.93 -9.68
N ALA A 75 34.33 58.35 -9.17
CA ALA A 75 35.31 59.01 -8.35
C ALA A 75 35.98 60.13 -9.18
N GLY A 76 35.55 61.38 -8.99
CA GLY A 76 36.19 62.55 -9.59
C GLY A 76 37.50 62.89 -8.89
N ARG A 77 38.47 63.43 -9.61
CA ARG A 77 39.81 63.83 -9.13
C ARG A 77 39.84 64.85 -7.97
N GLY A 78 38.80 64.97 -7.13
CA GLY A 78 38.71 65.97 -6.07
C GLY A 78 38.05 65.50 -4.76
N LEU A 79 37.56 64.25 -4.71
CA LEU A 79 37.14 63.64 -3.46
C LEU A 79 38.22 62.66 -3.00
N SER A 80 38.54 62.65 -1.71
CA SER A 80 39.25 61.53 -1.11
C SER A 80 38.46 60.24 -1.48
N GLY A 81 39.12 59.26 -2.11
CA GLY A 81 38.48 58.11 -2.80
C GLY A 81 37.58 57.23 -1.96
N ASP A 82 37.46 57.45 -0.65
CA ASP A 82 36.72 56.61 0.28
C ASP A 82 35.19 56.80 0.21
N LEU A 83 34.70 58.03 0.01
CA LEU A 83 33.25 58.29 0.07
C LEU A 83 32.47 57.78 -1.17
N PRO A 84 32.92 58.01 -2.42
CA PRO A 84 32.30 57.40 -3.59
C PRO A 84 32.32 55.87 -3.56
N THR A 85 33.44 55.28 -3.12
CA THR A 85 33.60 53.84 -2.98
C THR A 85 32.62 53.29 -1.95
N ALA A 86 32.51 53.93 -0.78
CA ALA A 86 31.59 53.53 0.25
C ALA A 86 30.12 53.64 -0.20
N LEU A 87 29.74 54.68 -0.98
CA LEU A 87 28.40 54.81 -1.51
C LEU A 87 28.11 53.77 -2.59
N ASN A 88 29.03 53.49 -3.49
CA ASN A 88 28.86 52.42 -4.49
C ASN A 88 28.68 51.05 -3.81
N GLN A 89 29.49 50.76 -2.77
CA GLN A 89 29.30 49.53 -1.97
C GLN A 89 27.92 49.46 -1.28
N LEU A 90 27.40 50.61 -0.84
CA LEU A 90 26.05 50.65 -0.28
C LEU A 90 24.98 50.37 -1.36
N ILE A 91 25.15 50.96 -2.56
CA ILE A 91 24.25 50.75 -3.69
C ILE A 91 24.29 49.26 -4.12
N GLU A 92 25.49 48.67 -4.27
CA GLU A 92 25.66 47.24 -4.57
C GLU A 92 24.98 46.35 -3.52
N LEU A 93 25.14 46.67 -2.23
CA LEU A 93 24.46 45.98 -1.15
C LEU A 93 22.93 46.02 -1.29
N VAL A 94 22.39 47.24 -1.57
CA VAL A 94 20.93 47.40 -1.73
C VAL A 94 20.45 46.65 -2.96
N GLN A 95 21.18 46.70 -4.09
CA GLN A 95 20.84 45.93 -5.29
C GLN A 95 20.84 44.43 -5.02
N GLY A 96 21.83 43.88 -4.32
CA GLY A 96 21.87 42.46 -3.97
C GLY A 96 20.70 42.05 -3.08
N VAL A 97 20.30 42.89 -2.12
CA VAL A 97 19.12 42.64 -1.27
C VAL A 97 17.81 42.69 -2.09
N VAL A 98 17.67 43.68 -2.97
CA VAL A 98 16.50 43.83 -3.85
C VAL A 98 16.42 42.64 -4.82
N ALA A 99 17.53 42.25 -5.46
CA ALA A 99 17.61 41.10 -6.34
C ALA A 99 17.16 39.80 -5.62
N LYS A 100 17.66 39.61 -4.39
CA LYS A 100 17.27 38.48 -3.56
C LYS A 100 15.75 38.48 -3.26
N VAL A 101 15.18 39.64 -2.88
CA VAL A 101 13.74 39.75 -2.60
C VAL A 101 12.91 39.42 -3.84
N ILE A 102 13.33 39.91 -5.03
CA ILE A 102 12.67 39.59 -6.30
C ILE A 102 12.73 38.09 -6.61
N SER A 103 13.90 37.47 -6.45
CA SER A 103 14.09 36.04 -6.66
C SER A 103 13.23 35.19 -5.70
N ASP A 104 13.28 35.52 -4.40
CA ASP A 104 12.48 34.82 -3.38
C ASP A 104 10.97 35.01 -3.62
N SER A 105 10.54 36.20 -4.06
CA SER A 105 9.14 36.48 -4.42
C SER A 105 8.66 35.63 -5.57
N ARG A 106 9.42 35.56 -6.68
CA ARG A 106 9.08 34.72 -7.84
C ARG A 106 8.93 33.26 -7.43
N ARG A 107 9.82 32.79 -6.57
CA ARG A 107 9.79 31.42 -6.08
C ARG A 107 8.60 31.15 -5.17
N VAL A 108 8.24 32.06 -4.27
CA VAL A 108 7.04 31.93 -3.45
C VAL A 108 5.78 31.89 -4.33
N ALA A 109 5.73 32.69 -5.40
CA ALA A 109 4.63 32.65 -6.37
C ALA A 109 4.55 31.26 -7.04
N GLU A 110 5.66 30.73 -7.55
CA GLU A 110 5.70 29.40 -8.17
C GLU A 110 5.24 28.28 -7.23
N VAL A 111 5.76 28.28 -5.99
CA VAL A 111 5.37 27.29 -4.96
C VAL A 111 3.90 27.43 -4.62
N SER A 112 3.37 28.65 -4.58
CA SER A 112 1.95 28.92 -4.34
C SER A 112 1.05 28.36 -5.42
N ASP A 113 1.44 28.52 -6.69
CA ASP A 113 0.72 27.95 -7.84
C ASP A 113 0.73 26.42 -7.81
N GLN A 114 1.88 25.81 -7.49
CA GLN A 114 1.99 24.37 -7.31
C GLN A 114 1.12 23.86 -6.15
N LEU A 115 1.07 24.60 -5.05
CA LEU A 115 0.25 24.26 -3.89
C LEU A 115 -1.24 24.34 -4.22
N ALA A 116 -1.68 25.39 -4.93
CA ALA A 116 -3.04 25.54 -5.41
C ALA A 116 -3.44 24.36 -6.34
N ALA A 117 -2.56 23.99 -7.29
CA ALA A 117 -2.78 22.85 -8.17
C ALA A 117 -2.84 21.50 -7.44
N ARG A 118 -2.08 21.34 -6.35
CA ARG A 118 -2.16 20.15 -5.49
C ARG A 118 -3.47 20.11 -4.70
N ALA A 119 -3.91 21.24 -4.18
CA ALA A 119 -5.18 21.35 -3.47
C ALA A 119 -6.37 21.02 -4.38
N GLU A 120 -6.36 21.49 -5.63
CA GLU A 120 -7.39 21.17 -6.63
C GLU A 120 -7.43 19.67 -6.96
N ARG A 121 -6.26 19.04 -7.17
CA ARG A 121 -6.19 17.56 -7.36
C ARG A 121 -6.69 16.81 -6.14
N MET A 122 -6.40 17.29 -4.94
CA MET A 122 -6.92 16.70 -3.69
C MET A 122 -8.44 16.79 -3.64
N SER A 123 -9.03 17.94 -3.99
CA SER A 123 -10.49 18.13 -4.07
C SER A 123 -11.13 17.13 -5.03
N SER A 124 -10.62 17.01 -6.26
CA SER A 124 -11.12 16.06 -7.26
C SER A 124 -10.99 14.59 -6.82
N SER A 125 -9.86 14.25 -6.17
CA SER A 125 -9.67 12.92 -5.58
C SER A 125 -10.68 12.64 -4.47
N THR A 126 -10.97 13.63 -3.64
CA THR A 126 -11.93 13.55 -2.54
C THR A 126 -13.35 13.32 -3.04
N ASP A 127 -13.75 13.95 -4.14
CA ASP A 127 -15.06 13.71 -4.78
C ASP A 127 -15.16 12.28 -5.33
N SER A 128 -14.10 11.80 -5.97
CA SER A 128 -14.04 10.41 -6.44
C SER A 128 -14.11 9.38 -5.29
N GLN A 129 -13.45 9.68 -4.17
CA GLN A 129 -13.52 8.86 -2.96
C GLN A 129 -14.92 8.86 -2.34
N ARG A 130 -15.62 10.00 -2.36
CA ARG A 130 -17.01 10.11 -1.88
C ARG A 130 -17.94 9.23 -2.69
N ASP A 131 -17.84 9.25 -4.01
CA ASP A 131 -18.62 8.39 -4.89
C ASP A 131 -18.35 6.90 -4.63
N ALA A 132 -17.09 6.53 -4.43
CA ALA A 132 -16.71 5.16 -4.09
C ALA A 132 -17.26 4.73 -2.72
N ALA A 133 -17.19 5.60 -1.71
CA ALA A 133 -17.72 5.33 -0.37
C ALA A 133 -19.25 5.19 -0.38
N ASN A 134 -19.96 6.01 -1.15
CA ASN A 134 -21.41 5.89 -1.32
C ASN A 134 -21.80 4.56 -1.99
N LYS A 135 -21.06 4.13 -3.01
CA LYS A 135 -21.26 2.81 -3.65
C LYS A 135 -20.98 1.67 -2.68
N MET A 136 -19.94 1.79 -1.84
CA MET A 136 -19.65 0.81 -0.78
C MET A 136 -20.78 0.75 0.26
N SER A 137 -21.36 1.89 0.66
CA SER A 137 -22.51 1.92 1.57
C SER A 137 -23.69 1.15 0.99
N ALA A 138 -24.07 1.43 -0.25
CA ALA A 138 -25.15 0.74 -0.92
C ALA A 138 -24.89 -0.78 -1.08
N ALA A 139 -23.65 -1.17 -1.40
CA ALA A 139 -23.26 -2.58 -1.49
C ALA A 139 -23.33 -3.29 -0.13
N THR A 140 -22.98 -2.58 0.96
CA THR A 140 -23.06 -3.12 2.33
C THR A 140 -24.51 -3.29 2.77
N GLU A 141 -25.40 -2.36 2.44
CA GLU A 141 -26.85 -2.49 2.68
C GLU A 141 -27.43 -3.68 1.93
N GLN A 142 -27.07 -3.85 0.65
CA GLN A 142 -27.49 -5.02 -0.14
C GLN A 142 -26.93 -6.32 0.43
N MET A 143 -25.68 -6.33 0.89
CA MET A 143 -25.09 -7.50 1.55
C MET A 143 -25.85 -7.88 2.82
N THR A 144 -26.25 -6.90 3.63
CA THR A 144 -27.07 -7.12 4.82
C THR A 144 -28.42 -7.76 4.46
N ALA A 145 -29.10 -7.27 3.41
CA ALA A 145 -30.34 -7.86 2.93
C ALA A 145 -30.14 -9.32 2.47
N ASN A 146 -29.10 -9.58 1.68
CA ASN A 146 -28.77 -10.94 1.23
C ASN A 146 -28.47 -11.89 2.39
N VAL A 147 -27.84 -11.43 3.46
CA VAL A 147 -27.58 -12.21 4.69
C VAL A 147 -28.88 -12.63 5.34
N TYR A 148 -29.89 -11.75 5.40
CA TYR A 148 -31.21 -12.07 5.90
C TYR A 148 -31.93 -13.11 5.04
N ASP A 149 -31.90 -12.97 3.70
CA ASP A 149 -32.50 -13.92 2.76
C ASP A 149 -31.88 -15.32 2.90
N VAL A 150 -30.54 -15.38 3.00
CA VAL A 150 -29.82 -16.66 3.20
C VAL A 150 -30.19 -17.29 4.54
N ALA A 151 -30.40 -16.50 5.62
CA ALA A 151 -30.84 -16.98 6.91
C ALA A 151 -32.23 -17.60 6.83
N GLU A 152 -33.17 -16.95 6.13
CA GLU A 152 -34.52 -17.45 5.92
C GLU A 152 -34.53 -18.78 5.14
N HIS A 153 -33.79 -18.82 4.01
CA HIS A 153 -33.65 -20.03 3.20
C HIS A 153 -32.99 -21.19 3.95
N ALA A 154 -31.99 -20.92 4.78
CA ALA A 154 -31.36 -21.91 5.63
C ALA A 154 -32.37 -22.48 6.64
N SER A 155 -33.16 -21.64 7.31
CA SER A 155 -34.21 -22.05 8.24
C SER A 155 -35.30 -22.91 7.57
N GLN A 156 -35.72 -22.51 6.37
CA GLN A 156 -36.68 -23.27 5.57
C GLN A 156 -36.12 -24.65 5.17
N THR A 157 -34.84 -24.69 4.75
CA THR A 157 -34.16 -25.95 4.37
C THR A 157 -34.07 -26.91 5.57
N ALA A 158 -33.73 -26.38 6.76
CA ALA A 158 -33.71 -27.18 8.00
C ALA A 158 -35.05 -27.82 8.28
N ARG A 159 -36.15 -27.07 8.15
CA ARG A 159 -37.50 -27.59 8.36
C ARG A 159 -37.85 -28.69 7.37
N ILE A 160 -37.57 -28.50 6.07
CA ILE A 160 -37.81 -29.52 5.04
C ILE A 160 -37.00 -30.79 5.32
N ALA A 161 -35.73 -30.66 5.72
CA ALA A 161 -34.90 -31.79 6.08
C ALA A 161 -35.43 -32.53 7.31
N GLN A 162 -35.92 -31.81 8.32
CA GLN A 162 -36.52 -32.39 9.49
C GLN A 162 -37.82 -33.18 9.13
N GLU A 163 -38.68 -32.60 8.30
CA GLU A 163 -39.89 -33.27 7.80
C GLU A 163 -39.54 -34.53 6.99
N ALA A 164 -38.55 -34.47 6.11
CA ALA A 164 -38.09 -35.63 5.35
C ALA A 164 -37.55 -36.75 6.26
N ARG A 165 -36.81 -36.37 7.32
CA ARG A 165 -36.32 -37.32 8.33
C ARG A 165 -37.49 -38.02 9.07
N GLU A 166 -38.47 -37.26 9.53
CA GLU A 166 -39.64 -37.79 10.23
C GLU A 166 -40.45 -38.76 9.34
N LEU A 167 -40.69 -38.39 8.09
CA LEU A 167 -41.35 -39.23 7.10
C LEU A 167 -40.55 -40.50 6.80
N SER A 168 -39.24 -40.43 6.73
CA SER A 168 -38.38 -41.60 6.50
C SER A 168 -38.40 -42.57 7.68
N ILE A 169 -38.34 -42.07 8.90
CA ILE A 169 -38.46 -42.90 10.12
C ILE A 169 -39.82 -43.56 10.18
N ALA A 170 -40.90 -42.81 9.97
CA ALA A 170 -42.27 -43.35 9.97
C ALA A 170 -42.45 -44.40 8.86
N GLY A 171 -42.00 -44.10 7.62
CA GLY A 171 -42.03 -45.01 6.50
C GLY A 171 -41.22 -46.29 6.75
N GLY A 172 -40.04 -46.15 7.37
CA GLY A 172 -39.19 -47.28 7.79
C GLY A 172 -39.90 -48.22 8.75
N GLY A 173 -40.68 -47.69 9.72
CA GLY A 173 -41.51 -48.46 10.62
C GLY A 173 -42.61 -49.24 9.89
N VAL A 174 -43.27 -48.62 8.92
CA VAL A 174 -44.29 -49.29 8.09
C VAL A 174 -43.68 -50.42 7.27
N VAL A 175 -42.56 -50.17 6.59
CA VAL A 175 -41.87 -51.18 5.78
C VAL A 175 -41.36 -52.34 6.63
N ALA A 176 -40.84 -52.08 7.83
CA ALA A 176 -40.44 -53.15 8.77
C ALA A 176 -41.62 -54.05 9.16
N ASN A 177 -42.76 -53.45 9.44
CA ASN A 177 -44.02 -54.22 9.73
C ASN A 177 -44.47 -55.07 8.52
N VAL A 178 -44.39 -54.47 7.29
CA VAL A 178 -44.70 -55.20 6.05
C VAL A 178 -43.73 -56.36 5.84
N SER A 179 -42.45 -56.18 6.08
CA SER A 179 -41.43 -57.25 5.98
C SER A 179 -41.77 -58.42 6.95
N GLN A 180 -42.13 -58.09 8.18
CA GLN A 180 -42.49 -59.07 9.20
C GLN A 180 -43.73 -59.85 8.79
N GLU A 181 -44.78 -59.18 8.25
CA GLU A 181 -46.01 -59.89 7.78
C GLU A 181 -45.67 -60.77 6.57
N ILE A 182 -44.83 -60.36 5.65
CA ILE A 182 -44.42 -61.22 4.53
C ILE A 182 -43.63 -62.44 5.02
N GLU A 183 -42.78 -62.34 6.02
CA GLU A 183 -42.14 -63.51 6.65
C GLU A 183 -43.17 -64.47 7.31
N ARG A 184 -44.15 -63.94 7.97
CA ARG A 184 -45.28 -64.77 8.54
C ARG A 184 -46.03 -65.45 7.42
N ILE A 185 -46.34 -64.78 6.32
CA ILE A 185 -47.00 -65.41 5.15
C ILE A 185 -46.09 -66.50 4.58
N ALA A 186 -44.82 -66.30 4.43
CA ALA A 186 -43.86 -67.31 3.95
C ALA A 186 -43.87 -68.55 4.85
N GLN A 187 -43.93 -68.42 6.17
CA GLN A 187 -44.06 -69.52 7.15
C GLN A 187 -45.38 -70.30 6.99
N TRP A 188 -46.50 -69.58 6.85
CA TRP A 188 -47.77 -70.22 6.63
C TRP A 188 -47.85 -70.97 5.30
N VAL A 189 -47.30 -70.43 4.25
CA VAL A 189 -47.16 -71.06 2.94
C VAL A 189 -46.32 -72.33 3.05
N GLU A 190 -45.23 -72.37 3.77
CA GLU A 190 -44.40 -73.56 4.00
C GLU A 190 -45.14 -74.63 4.84
N GLN A 191 -45.87 -74.19 5.88
CA GLN A 191 -46.72 -75.11 6.65
C GLN A 191 -47.82 -75.73 5.78
N SER A 192 -48.46 -74.91 4.92
CA SER A 192 -49.50 -75.41 3.98
C SER A 192 -48.92 -76.43 3.01
N ALA A 193 -47.70 -76.21 2.50
CA ALA A 193 -46.97 -77.16 1.64
C ALA A 193 -46.82 -78.51 2.34
N SER A 194 -46.41 -78.53 3.60
CA SER A 194 -46.24 -79.74 4.40
C SER A 194 -47.53 -80.53 4.55
N VAL A 195 -48.66 -79.82 4.82
CA VAL A 195 -49.99 -80.44 4.95
C VAL A 195 -50.47 -81.06 3.65
N VAL A 196 -50.28 -80.34 2.49
CA VAL A 196 -50.69 -80.83 1.18
C VAL A 196 -49.78 -81.98 0.74
N ALA A 197 -48.48 -81.96 1.01
CA ALA A 197 -47.61 -83.10 0.77
C ALA A 197 -48.03 -84.35 1.54
N SER A 198 -48.39 -84.25 2.82
CA SER A 198 -48.91 -85.33 3.64
C SER A 198 -50.24 -85.91 3.07
N LEU A 199 -51.12 -85.04 2.51
CA LEU A 199 -52.29 -85.48 1.79
C LEU A 199 -51.99 -86.31 0.55
N GLY A 200 -50.97 -85.89 -0.22
CA GLY A 200 -50.42 -86.59 -1.38
C GLY A 200 -49.94 -88.00 -0.98
N GLU A 201 -49.09 -88.10 0.07
CA GLU A 201 -48.64 -89.40 0.61
C GLU A 201 -49.76 -90.31 1.06
N ARG A 202 -50.73 -89.76 1.76
CA ARG A 202 -51.93 -90.56 2.19
C ARG A 202 -52.76 -91.04 1.00
N SER A 203 -52.93 -90.17 0.00
CA SER A 203 -53.62 -90.53 -1.24
C SER A 203 -52.91 -91.66 -2.00
N GLN A 204 -51.57 -91.63 -2.03
CA GLN A 204 -50.75 -92.69 -2.60
C GLN A 204 -50.96 -94.05 -1.82
N ALA A 205 -50.97 -93.98 -0.50
CA ALA A 205 -51.21 -95.12 0.36
C ALA A 205 -52.65 -95.75 0.12
N ILE A 206 -53.63 -94.85 0.01
CA ILE A 206 -55.04 -95.30 -0.29
C ILE A 206 -55.08 -95.91 -1.68
N SER A 207 -54.38 -95.37 -2.71
CA SER A 207 -54.33 -95.98 -4.03
C SER A 207 -53.72 -97.38 -4.00
N GLY A 208 -52.71 -97.61 -3.17
CA GLY A 208 -52.17 -98.95 -2.91
C GLY A 208 -53.22 -99.90 -2.33
N ILE A 209 -53.95 -99.45 -1.33
CA ILE A 209 -55.05 -100.30 -0.70
C ILE A 209 -56.17 -100.60 -1.67
N VAL A 210 -56.64 -99.64 -2.47
CA VAL A 210 -57.68 -99.81 -3.48
C VAL A 210 -57.25 -100.78 -4.56
N ASN A 211 -55.96 -100.74 -5.00
CA ASN A 211 -55.40 -101.73 -5.95
C ASN A 211 -55.45 -103.18 -5.37
N VAL A 212 -55.09 -103.34 -4.06
CA VAL A 212 -55.21 -104.63 -3.38
C VAL A 212 -56.64 -105.13 -3.32
N ILE A 213 -57.57 -104.22 -3.00
CA ILE A 213 -59.03 -104.56 -2.96
C ILE A 213 -59.51 -104.96 -4.35
N ARG A 214 -59.11 -104.31 -5.42
CA ARG A 214 -59.40 -104.64 -6.80
C ARG A 214 -58.86 -106.02 -7.14
N GLU A 215 -57.58 -106.32 -6.82
CA GLU A 215 -57.02 -107.65 -6.98
C GLU A 215 -57.79 -108.71 -6.24
N ILE A 216 -58.24 -108.47 -4.96
CA ILE A 216 -59.09 -109.41 -4.20
C ILE A 216 -60.42 -109.60 -4.90
N ALA A 217 -61.03 -108.51 -5.39
CA ALA A 217 -62.29 -108.57 -6.11
C ALA A 217 -62.16 -109.40 -7.41
N ASP A 218 -61.11 -109.15 -8.20
CA ASP A 218 -60.85 -109.90 -9.42
C ASP A 218 -60.58 -111.41 -9.12
N GLN A 219 -59.81 -111.72 -8.05
CA GLN A 219 -59.61 -113.14 -7.58
C GLN A 219 -60.93 -113.71 -7.08
N THR A 220 -61.78 -112.97 -6.35
CA THR A 220 -63.08 -113.45 -5.86
C THR A 220 -64.03 -113.73 -7.02
N ASN A 221 -63.99 -112.86 -8.07
CA ASN A 221 -64.75 -113.00 -9.29
C ASN A 221 -64.35 -114.34 -10.03
N LEU A 222 -63.05 -114.61 -10.10
CA LEU A 222 -62.53 -115.84 -10.67
C LEU A 222 -62.85 -117.09 -9.85
N LEU A 223 -62.79 -117.00 -8.49
CA LEU A 223 -63.23 -118.04 -7.55
C LEU A 223 -64.73 -118.37 -7.68
N ALA A 224 -65.51 -117.31 -7.75
CA ALA A 224 -66.95 -117.41 -7.92
C ALA A 224 -67.36 -118.03 -9.28
N LEU A 225 -66.64 -117.64 -10.37
CA LEU A 225 -66.84 -118.22 -11.67
C LEU A 225 -66.49 -119.74 -11.68
N ASN A 226 -65.38 -120.08 -11.05
CA ASN A 226 -64.98 -121.50 -10.92
C ASN A 226 -66.05 -122.28 -10.07
N ALA A 227 -66.55 -121.70 -8.99
CA ALA A 227 -67.61 -122.29 -8.19
C ALA A 227 -68.97 -122.45 -8.96
N ALA A 228 -69.33 -121.44 -9.76
CA ALA A 228 -70.50 -121.45 -10.62
C ALA A 228 -70.36 -122.57 -11.72
N ILE A 229 -69.21 -122.73 -12.29
CA ILE A 229 -68.92 -123.80 -13.25
C ILE A 229 -69.06 -125.18 -12.59
N GLU A 230 -68.48 -125.38 -11.41
CA GLU A 230 -68.53 -126.66 -10.72
C GLU A 230 -69.93 -126.97 -10.20
N ALA A 231 -70.69 -125.92 -9.76
CA ALA A 231 -72.10 -126.05 -9.40
C ALA A 231 -73.00 -126.43 -10.60
N ALA A 232 -72.76 -125.94 -11.78
CA ALA A 232 -73.44 -126.31 -13.00
C ALA A 232 -73.08 -127.79 -13.41
N ARG A 233 -71.83 -128.17 -13.10
CA ARG A 233 -71.34 -129.55 -13.36
C ARG A 233 -72.00 -130.59 -12.44
N ALA A 234 -72.45 -130.25 -11.21
CA ALA A 234 -73.14 -131.11 -10.24
C ALA A 234 -74.65 -131.25 -10.52
N GLY A 235 -75.17 -130.61 -11.58
CA GLY A 235 -76.61 -130.81 -11.98
C GLY A 235 -77.56 -130.29 -10.97
N GLU A 236 -78.72 -131.01 -10.76
CA GLU A 236 -79.74 -130.62 -9.84
C GLU A 236 -79.35 -130.50 -8.34
N GLN A 237 -78.21 -131.14 -7.94
CA GLN A 237 -77.67 -131.09 -6.59
C GLN A 237 -76.89 -129.80 -6.34
N GLY A 238 -76.42 -129.13 -7.42
CA GLY A 238 -75.63 -127.94 -7.37
C GLY A 238 -76.41 -126.64 -7.46
N ARG A 239 -77.73 -126.59 -7.65
CA ARG A 239 -78.57 -125.37 -7.88
C ARG A 239 -78.43 -124.33 -6.82
N GLY A 240 -78.46 -124.74 -5.52
CA GLY A 240 -78.27 -123.79 -4.43
C GLY A 240 -76.91 -123.14 -4.40
N PHE A 241 -75.83 -123.91 -4.70
CA PHE A 241 -74.43 -123.39 -4.81
C PHE A 241 -74.25 -122.49 -6.04
N ALA A 242 -74.88 -122.75 -7.15
CA ALA A 242 -74.84 -121.94 -8.35
C ALA A 242 -75.38 -120.50 -8.12
N VAL A 243 -76.54 -120.37 -7.39
CA VAL A 243 -77.10 -119.08 -7.05
C VAL A 243 -76.19 -118.26 -6.13
N VAL A 244 -75.55 -118.89 -5.13
CA VAL A 244 -74.60 -118.27 -4.24
C VAL A 244 -73.37 -117.81 -4.99
N ALA A 245 -72.83 -118.72 -5.90
CA ALA A 245 -71.69 -118.40 -6.72
C ALA A 245 -71.92 -117.16 -7.66
N ASP A 246 -73.11 -117.17 -8.31
CA ASP A 246 -73.50 -115.99 -9.15
C ASP A 246 -73.69 -114.70 -8.32
N GLU A 247 -74.20 -114.75 -7.12
CA GLU A 247 -74.35 -113.59 -6.23
C GLU A 247 -73.00 -113.08 -5.75
N VAL A 248 -72.07 -114.03 -5.41
CA VAL A 248 -70.66 -113.65 -5.07
C VAL A 248 -69.96 -113.08 -6.30
N ARG A 249 -70.16 -113.58 -7.48
CA ARG A 249 -69.63 -113.10 -8.72
C ARG A 249 -70.09 -111.66 -9.01
N LYS A 250 -71.42 -111.44 -8.90
CA LYS A 250 -71.97 -110.05 -9.06
C LYS A 250 -71.42 -109.08 -8.01
N LEU A 251 -71.27 -109.53 -6.74
CA LEU A 251 -70.70 -108.72 -5.68
C LEU A 251 -69.24 -108.38 -5.97
N ALA A 252 -68.43 -109.30 -6.47
CA ALA A 252 -67.06 -109.15 -6.89
C ALA A 252 -66.91 -108.14 -8.07
N GLU A 253 -67.82 -108.27 -9.06
CA GLU A 253 -67.90 -107.38 -10.21
C GLU A 253 -68.29 -105.94 -9.76
N ARG A 254 -69.28 -105.76 -8.85
CA ARG A 254 -69.65 -104.50 -8.25
C ARG A 254 -68.49 -103.90 -7.44
N THR A 255 -67.74 -104.72 -6.69
CA THR A 255 -66.56 -104.27 -5.92
C THR A 255 -65.46 -103.79 -6.84
N SER A 256 -65.18 -104.54 -7.93
CA SER A 256 -64.15 -104.13 -8.96
C SER A 256 -64.51 -102.80 -9.65
N ASN A 257 -65.79 -102.65 -9.99
CA ASN A 257 -66.30 -101.38 -10.55
C ASN A 257 -66.20 -100.22 -9.54
N ALA A 258 -66.59 -100.42 -8.28
CA ALA A 258 -66.46 -99.39 -7.23
C ALA A 258 -65.01 -99.02 -6.96
N THR A 259 -64.07 -100.02 -6.96
CA THR A 259 -62.66 -99.75 -6.79
C THR A 259 -62.06 -98.98 -7.99
N ARG A 260 -62.60 -99.21 -9.21
CA ARG A 260 -62.17 -98.43 -10.40
C ARG A 260 -62.59 -96.97 -10.29
N GLU A 261 -63.84 -96.71 -9.81
CA GLU A 261 -64.31 -95.34 -9.55
C GLU A 261 -63.49 -94.67 -8.47
N ILE A 262 -63.16 -95.38 -7.36
CA ILE A 262 -62.32 -94.85 -6.28
C ILE A 262 -60.89 -94.59 -6.83
N THR A 263 -60.32 -95.44 -7.71
CA THR A 263 -59.03 -95.24 -8.32
C THR A 263 -58.97 -93.93 -9.17
N GLN A 264 -60.07 -93.67 -9.92
CA GLN A 264 -60.18 -92.38 -10.66
C GLN A 264 -60.27 -91.21 -9.74
N MET A 265 -61.03 -91.27 -8.64
CA MET A 265 -61.10 -90.20 -7.65
C MET A 265 -59.75 -89.95 -6.98
N ILE A 266 -59.03 -91.03 -6.62
CA ILE A 266 -57.70 -90.90 -6.02
C ILE A 266 -56.72 -90.26 -7.00
N ALA A 267 -56.72 -90.65 -8.29
CA ALA A 267 -55.90 -90.05 -9.32
C ALA A 267 -56.22 -88.55 -9.49
N ALA A 268 -57.49 -88.19 -9.42
CA ALA A 268 -57.85 -86.78 -9.46
C ALA A 268 -57.34 -86.02 -8.22
N ILE A 269 -57.46 -86.56 -6.99
CA ILE A 269 -56.92 -85.99 -5.77
C ILE A 269 -55.37 -85.81 -5.87
N GLN A 270 -54.66 -86.83 -6.40
CA GLN A 270 -53.22 -86.77 -6.59
C GLN A 270 -52.80 -85.63 -7.55
N ASN A 271 -53.47 -85.48 -8.70
CA ASN A 271 -53.23 -84.41 -9.67
C ASN A 271 -53.54 -83.03 -9.07
N GLU A 272 -54.68 -82.91 -8.31
CA GLU A 272 -55.02 -81.68 -7.63
C GLU A 272 -53.99 -81.33 -6.54
N THR A 273 -53.51 -82.33 -5.79
CA THR A 273 -52.46 -82.15 -4.77
C THR A 273 -51.16 -81.71 -5.38
N ALA A 274 -50.74 -82.32 -6.48
CA ALA A 274 -49.48 -81.88 -7.22
C ALA A 274 -49.64 -80.45 -7.74
N SER A 275 -50.80 -80.10 -8.29
CA SER A 275 -51.05 -78.71 -8.75
C SER A 275 -51.01 -77.72 -7.58
N ALA A 276 -51.57 -78.08 -6.43
CA ALA A 276 -51.56 -77.25 -5.21
C ALA A 276 -50.16 -77.04 -4.68
N ILE A 277 -49.27 -78.09 -4.69
CA ILE A 277 -47.86 -77.95 -4.29
C ILE A 277 -47.17 -76.95 -5.18
N ASN A 278 -47.28 -77.06 -6.52
CA ASN A 278 -46.65 -76.10 -7.45
C ASN A 278 -47.17 -74.67 -7.17
N THR A 279 -48.45 -74.44 -6.90
CA THR A 279 -49.01 -73.15 -6.58
C THR A 279 -48.42 -72.58 -5.26
N ILE A 280 -48.26 -73.44 -4.27
CA ILE A 280 -47.69 -73.11 -2.96
C ILE A 280 -46.21 -72.74 -3.10
N GLU A 281 -45.43 -73.49 -3.87
CA GLU A 281 -44.02 -73.18 -4.13
C GLU A 281 -43.87 -71.82 -4.83
N GLU A 282 -44.70 -71.49 -5.81
CA GLU A 282 -44.73 -70.19 -6.46
C GLU A 282 -45.11 -69.11 -5.46
N GLY A 283 -46.10 -69.30 -4.61
CA GLY A 283 -46.48 -68.40 -3.52
C GLY A 283 -45.29 -68.13 -2.56
N SER A 284 -44.56 -69.21 -2.18
CA SER A 284 -43.32 -69.07 -1.36
C SER A 284 -42.22 -68.23 -2.03
N ARG A 285 -42.00 -68.49 -3.30
CA ARG A 285 -41.00 -67.66 -4.08
C ARG A 285 -41.42 -66.19 -4.11
N GLN A 286 -42.72 -65.93 -4.33
CA GLN A 286 -43.23 -64.56 -4.38
C GLN A 286 -43.16 -63.88 -3.02
N ALA A 287 -43.45 -64.57 -1.93
CA ALA A 287 -43.29 -64.04 -0.57
C ALA A 287 -41.83 -63.66 -0.25
N ARG A 288 -40.88 -64.57 -0.56
CA ARG A 288 -39.46 -64.31 -0.39
C ARG A 288 -38.95 -63.13 -1.25
N SER A 289 -39.43 -62.96 -2.47
CA SER A 289 -39.16 -61.83 -3.34
C SER A 289 -39.72 -60.55 -2.76
N GLY A 290 -40.90 -60.53 -2.23
CA GLY A 290 -41.54 -59.42 -1.55
C GLY A 290 -40.76 -58.96 -0.30
N ALA A 291 -40.28 -59.93 0.51
CA ALA A 291 -39.43 -59.61 1.66
C ALA A 291 -38.11 -58.89 1.26
N LYS A 292 -37.48 -59.33 0.17
CA LYS A 292 -36.28 -58.65 -0.37
C LYS A 292 -36.56 -57.20 -0.82
N LEU A 293 -37.68 -57.00 -1.51
CA LEU A 293 -38.12 -55.65 -1.91
C LEU A 293 -38.39 -54.74 -0.71
N ALA A 294 -39.05 -55.27 0.32
CA ALA A 294 -39.30 -54.55 1.57
C ALA A 294 -37.98 -54.14 2.26
N ASN A 295 -36.98 -55.06 2.32
CA ASN A 295 -35.68 -54.74 2.90
C ASN A 295 -34.97 -53.67 2.09
N SER A 296 -34.99 -53.74 0.75
CA SER A 296 -34.39 -52.69 -0.11
C SER A 296 -35.09 -51.33 0.05
N ALA A 297 -36.41 -51.32 0.28
CA ALA A 297 -37.13 -50.08 0.58
C ALA A 297 -36.72 -49.51 1.96
N SER A 298 -36.50 -50.40 2.96
CA SER A 298 -36.00 -50.00 4.28
C SER A 298 -34.63 -49.37 4.20
N ASP A 299 -33.68 -49.96 3.43
CA ASP A 299 -32.34 -49.41 3.21
C ASP A 299 -32.39 -48.03 2.54
N SER A 300 -33.33 -47.86 1.59
CA SER A 300 -33.52 -46.57 0.90
C SER A 300 -34.02 -45.49 1.85
N LEU A 301 -35.00 -45.82 2.72
CA LEU A 301 -35.50 -44.90 3.74
C LEU A 301 -34.42 -44.53 4.77
N GLN A 302 -33.57 -45.48 5.18
CA GLN A 302 -32.43 -45.18 6.03
C GLN A 302 -31.39 -44.26 5.34
N ALA A 303 -31.20 -44.41 4.03
CA ALA A 303 -30.33 -43.51 3.26
C ALA A 303 -30.91 -42.08 3.21
N ILE A 304 -32.23 -41.93 3.07
CA ILE A 304 -32.92 -40.65 3.12
C ILE A 304 -32.81 -40.02 4.53
N ASP A 305 -32.99 -40.77 5.60
CA ASP A 305 -32.83 -40.28 6.99
C ASP A 305 -31.41 -39.76 7.23
N ARG A 306 -30.38 -40.49 6.80
CA ARG A 306 -28.99 -40.06 6.88
C ARG A 306 -28.75 -38.80 6.05
N GLY A 307 -29.29 -38.71 4.83
CA GLY A 307 -29.22 -37.55 3.97
C GLY A 307 -29.86 -36.31 4.60
N ALA A 308 -31.02 -36.47 5.20
CA ALA A 308 -31.73 -35.42 5.91
C ALA A 308 -30.94 -34.92 7.14
N THR A 309 -30.39 -35.83 7.93
CA THR A 309 -29.52 -35.49 9.07
C THR A 309 -28.29 -34.70 8.62
N SER A 310 -27.56 -35.15 7.58
CA SER A 310 -26.42 -34.44 7.03
C SER A 310 -26.78 -33.06 6.48
N THR A 311 -27.97 -32.91 5.91
CA THR A 311 -28.48 -31.60 5.45
C THR A 311 -28.68 -30.65 6.64
N MET A 312 -29.26 -31.12 7.74
CA MET A 312 -29.43 -30.32 8.96
C MET A 312 -28.07 -29.83 9.52
N GLU A 313 -27.07 -30.71 9.61
CA GLU A 313 -25.71 -30.33 10.06
C GLU A 313 -25.08 -29.24 9.18
N LYS A 314 -25.27 -29.33 7.86
CA LYS A 314 -24.77 -28.30 6.93
C LYS A 314 -25.52 -26.98 7.08
N VAL A 315 -26.82 -27.03 7.34
CA VAL A 315 -27.62 -25.83 7.60
C VAL A 315 -27.19 -25.14 8.90
N ASP A 316 -26.88 -25.90 9.94
CA ASP A 316 -26.32 -25.34 11.18
C ASP A 316 -24.97 -24.62 10.94
N ALA A 317 -24.08 -25.21 10.12
CA ALA A 317 -22.85 -24.58 9.73
C ALA A 317 -23.09 -23.28 8.92
N ILE A 318 -24.09 -23.27 8.04
CA ILE A 318 -24.51 -22.05 7.32
C ILE A 318 -25.03 -21.00 8.31
N ALA A 319 -25.80 -21.35 9.30
CA ALA A 319 -26.31 -20.41 10.32
C ALA A 319 -25.16 -19.74 11.09
N VAL A 320 -24.11 -20.48 11.46
CA VAL A 320 -22.91 -19.91 12.07
C VAL A 320 -22.19 -18.95 11.11
N SER A 321 -22.07 -19.30 9.82
CA SER A 321 -21.47 -18.43 8.81
C SER A 321 -22.26 -17.14 8.61
N ILE A 322 -23.57 -17.20 8.62
CA ILE A 322 -24.47 -16.04 8.52
C ILE A 322 -24.23 -15.06 9.67
N GLN A 323 -24.09 -15.57 10.91
CA GLN A 323 -23.77 -14.72 12.06
C GLN A 323 -22.40 -14.03 11.92
N GLY A 324 -21.42 -14.71 11.30
CA GLY A 324 -20.14 -14.13 10.94
C GLY A 324 -20.31 -12.99 9.91
N GLN A 325 -20.99 -13.28 8.81
CA GLN A 325 -21.24 -12.31 7.74
C GLN A 325 -22.04 -11.08 8.21
N SER A 326 -23.00 -11.25 9.13
CA SER A 326 -23.74 -10.13 9.71
C SER A 326 -22.81 -9.19 10.49
N ARG A 327 -21.90 -9.73 11.31
CA ARG A 327 -20.91 -8.94 12.04
C ARG A 327 -19.93 -8.22 11.10
N ASP A 328 -19.51 -8.92 10.06
CA ASP A 328 -18.59 -8.34 9.06
C ASP A 328 -19.27 -7.20 8.28
N ALA A 329 -20.55 -7.34 7.94
CA ALA A 329 -21.34 -6.29 7.30
C ALA A 329 -21.50 -5.05 8.21
N GLU A 330 -21.77 -5.24 9.50
CA GLU A 330 -21.81 -4.14 10.49
C GLU A 330 -20.46 -3.43 10.63
N ALA A 331 -19.35 -4.19 10.67
CA ALA A 331 -17.99 -3.64 10.74
C ALA A 331 -17.62 -2.85 9.46
N LEU A 332 -18.01 -3.37 8.28
CA LEU A 332 -17.85 -2.66 7.01
C LEU A 332 -18.65 -1.37 6.98
N TYR A 333 -19.91 -1.36 7.43
CA TYR A 333 -20.71 -0.15 7.54
C TYR A 333 -20.03 0.91 8.42
N GLY A 334 -19.52 0.50 9.60
CA GLY A 334 -18.76 1.39 10.48
C GLY A 334 -17.50 1.95 9.81
N SER A 335 -16.78 1.13 9.04
CA SER A 335 -15.59 1.54 8.30
C SER A 335 -15.93 2.55 7.20
N VAL A 336 -17.02 2.33 6.46
CA VAL A 336 -17.51 3.27 5.42
C VAL A 336 -17.86 4.61 6.02
N GLN A 337 -18.50 4.66 7.20
CA GLN A 337 -18.81 5.91 7.89
C GLN A 337 -17.55 6.67 8.31
N GLN A 338 -16.50 5.97 8.75
CA GLN A 338 -15.20 6.59 9.03
C GLN A 338 -14.53 7.15 7.78
N ILE A 339 -14.58 6.42 6.66
CA ILE A 339 -14.08 6.88 5.37
C ILE A 339 -14.80 8.15 4.93
N LEU A 340 -16.12 8.22 5.02
CA LEU A 340 -16.90 9.42 4.69
C LEU A 340 -16.48 10.62 5.54
N LYS A 341 -16.24 10.43 6.84
CA LYS A 341 -15.72 11.47 7.72
C LYS A 341 -14.32 11.95 7.33
N MET A 342 -13.42 11.03 6.97
CA MET A 342 -12.07 11.40 6.48
C MET A 342 -12.14 12.16 5.16
N ILE A 343 -13.05 11.80 4.25
CA ILE A 343 -13.31 12.49 2.99
C ILE A 343 -13.72 13.93 3.24
N GLU A 344 -14.61 14.17 4.20
CA GLU A 344 -15.04 15.52 4.58
C GLU A 344 -13.87 16.35 5.14
N GLN A 345 -13.04 15.73 5.97
CA GLN A 345 -11.83 16.38 6.50
C GLN A 345 -10.82 16.72 5.39
N ASN A 346 -10.61 15.81 4.44
CA ASN A 346 -9.72 16.05 3.30
C ASN A 346 -10.24 17.16 2.38
N ALA A 347 -11.55 17.20 2.14
CA ALA A 347 -12.16 18.28 1.37
C ALA A 347 -11.92 19.67 2.03
N LYS A 348 -12.11 19.74 3.35
CA LYS A 348 -11.85 20.96 4.13
C LYS A 348 -10.36 21.34 4.08
N ALA A 349 -9.46 20.37 4.27
CA ALA A 349 -8.01 20.61 4.21
C ALA A 349 -7.55 21.07 2.81
N ALA A 350 -8.14 20.56 1.75
CA ALA A 350 -7.88 21.00 0.38
C ALA A 350 -8.29 22.46 0.18
N GLU A 351 -9.47 22.85 0.67
CA GLU A 351 -9.96 24.24 0.57
C GLU A 351 -9.10 25.21 1.41
N GLU A 352 -8.74 24.82 2.63
CA GLU A 352 -7.83 25.61 3.47
C GLU A 352 -6.46 25.79 2.79
N THR A 353 -5.90 24.70 2.22
CA THR A 353 -4.64 24.74 1.49
C THR A 353 -4.72 25.66 0.27
N ARG A 354 -5.83 25.64 -0.47
CA ARG A 354 -6.07 26.54 -1.59
C ARG A 354 -6.12 28.01 -1.14
N GLY A 355 -6.78 28.28 0.00
CA GLY A 355 -6.83 29.60 0.60
C GLY A 355 -5.45 30.13 1.00
N GLU A 356 -4.63 29.29 1.62
CA GLU A 356 -3.26 29.67 2.00
C GLU A 356 -2.35 29.87 0.78
N ALA A 357 -2.49 29.02 -0.26
CA ALA A 357 -1.78 29.21 -1.52
C ALA A 357 -2.11 30.58 -2.15
N ALA A 358 -3.38 30.97 -2.17
CA ALA A 358 -3.80 32.28 -2.68
C ALA A 358 -3.21 33.44 -1.85
N ARG A 359 -3.14 33.30 -0.53
CA ARG A 359 -2.51 34.31 0.35
C ARG A 359 -1.02 34.43 0.07
N LEU A 360 -0.30 33.31 -0.09
CA LEU A 360 1.11 33.29 -0.43
C LEU A 360 1.38 33.93 -1.80
N ALA A 361 0.55 33.63 -2.81
CA ALA A 361 0.64 34.25 -4.13
C ALA A 361 0.46 35.78 -4.08
N ASN A 362 -0.51 36.26 -3.27
CA ASN A 362 -0.69 37.69 -3.05
C ASN A 362 0.51 38.33 -2.33
N LEU A 363 1.06 37.65 -1.31
CA LEU A 363 2.26 38.13 -0.63
C LEU A 363 3.45 38.20 -1.58
N ALA A 364 3.64 37.18 -2.41
CA ALA A 364 4.67 37.17 -3.43
C ALA A 364 4.50 38.31 -4.43
N THR A 365 3.27 38.56 -4.89
CA THR A 365 2.97 39.69 -5.77
C THR A 365 3.36 41.04 -5.11
N ASN A 366 2.97 41.23 -3.85
CA ASN A 366 3.29 42.47 -3.10
C ASN A 366 4.81 42.64 -2.89
N LEU A 367 5.53 41.53 -2.62
CA LEU A 367 6.99 41.58 -2.52
C LEU A 367 7.63 41.84 -3.88
N GLY A 368 7.09 41.27 -4.94
CA GLY A 368 7.57 41.47 -6.31
C GLY A 368 7.39 42.90 -6.80
N GLU A 369 6.48 43.71 -6.21
CA GLU A 369 6.34 45.12 -6.56
C GLU A 369 7.57 45.98 -6.26
N ILE A 370 8.52 45.45 -5.45
CA ILE A 370 9.83 46.08 -5.21
C ILE A 370 10.60 46.33 -6.52
N ASP A 371 10.41 45.48 -7.52
CA ASP A 371 10.97 45.62 -8.87
C ASP A 371 10.48 46.89 -9.60
N LYS A 372 9.28 47.38 -9.26
CA LYS A 372 8.73 48.64 -9.80
C LYS A 372 9.28 49.87 -9.09
N VAL A 373 9.74 49.70 -7.84
CA VAL A 373 10.23 50.79 -6.99
C VAL A 373 11.71 51.03 -7.25
N PHE A 374 12.52 49.98 -7.45
CA PHE A 374 13.94 50.05 -7.64
C PHE A 374 14.32 49.61 -9.06
N ARG A 375 15.04 50.45 -9.78
CA ARG A 375 15.69 50.09 -11.05
C ARG A 375 17.08 49.59 -10.76
N LEU A 376 17.34 48.32 -11.07
CA LEU A 376 18.65 47.68 -10.89
C LEU A 376 19.61 48.05 -12.06
N SER A 377 20.90 47.93 -11.84
CA SER A 377 21.91 47.94 -12.90
C SER A 377 21.92 46.61 -13.63
N ALA A 378 22.63 46.49 -14.75
CA ALA A 378 22.80 45.22 -15.45
C ALA A 378 23.42 44.15 -14.55
N GLU A 379 24.30 44.53 -13.62
CA GLU A 379 24.90 43.67 -12.62
C GLU A 379 23.85 43.24 -11.57
N GLY A 380 22.97 44.16 -11.16
CA GLY A 380 21.85 43.85 -10.25
C GLY A 380 20.79 42.94 -10.85
N GLU A 381 20.50 43.11 -12.16
CA GLU A 381 19.62 42.15 -12.87
C GLU A 381 20.27 40.77 -12.99
N ALA A 382 21.57 40.71 -13.35
CA ALA A 382 22.32 39.45 -13.38
C ALA A 382 22.38 38.77 -12.00
N ALA A 383 22.34 39.54 -10.91
CA ALA A 383 22.28 39.04 -9.55
C ALA A 383 21.01 38.21 -9.30
N ILE A 384 19.87 38.57 -9.91
CA ILE A 384 18.63 37.79 -9.82
C ILE A 384 18.86 36.40 -10.42
N ASP A 385 19.46 36.34 -11.61
CA ASP A 385 19.73 35.07 -12.30
C ASP A 385 20.70 34.19 -11.49
N VAL A 386 21.70 34.81 -10.84
CA VAL A 386 22.62 34.11 -9.92
C VAL A 386 21.88 33.51 -8.74
N HIS A 387 20.97 34.27 -8.12
CA HIS A 387 20.15 33.75 -7.03
C HIS A 387 19.24 32.57 -7.44
N VAL A 388 18.76 32.58 -8.68
CA VAL A 388 17.95 31.48 -9.24
C VAL A 388 18.82 30.25 -9.57
N ALA A 389 20.03 30.45 -10.09
CA ALA A 389 20.86 29.33 -10.54
C ALA A 389 21.65 28.63 -9.42
N MET A 390 22.17 29.39 -8.45
CA MET A 390 23.09 28.86 -7.43
C MET A 390 22.51 27.71 -6.57
N PRO A 391 21.23 27.67 -6.23
CA PRO A 391 20.65 26.52 -5.51
C PRO A 391 20.83 25.19 -6.23
N ALA A 392 20.55 25.14 -7.54
CA ALA A 392 20.72 23.92 -8.34
C ALA A 392 22.18 23.47 -8.40
N VAL A 393 23.11 24.43 -8.53
CA VAL A 393 24.55 24.15 -8.52
C VAL A 393 25.01 23.55 -7.18
N ALA A 394 24.51 24.09 -6.07
CA ALA A 394 24.83 23.57 -4.74
C ALA A 394 24.25 22.14 -4.51
N GLN A 395 23.03 21.87 -4.99
CA GLN A 395 22.41 20.54 -4.92
C GLN A 395 23.17 19.50 -5.75
N GLU A 396 23.54 19.85 -6.98
CA GLU A 396 24.33 18.97 -7.85
C GLU A 396 25.70 18.64 -7.22
N ALA A 397 26.36 19.65 -6.68
CA ALA A 397 27.65 19.47 -6.00
C ALA A 397 27.53 18.65 -4.71
N ALA A 398 26.48 18.89 -3.90
CA ALA A 398 26.21 18.11 -2.70
C ALA A 398 26.01 16.63 -3.02
N LYS A 399 25.23 16.33 -4.07
CA LYS A 399 25.03 14.98 -4.58
C LYS A 399 26.35 14.34 -5.04
N ALA A 400 27.15 15.06 -5.82
CA ALA A 400 28.44 14.57 -6.30
C ALA A 400 29.42 14.26 -5.16
N VAL A 401 29.43 15.06 -4.08
CA VAL A 401 30.22 14.77 -2.87
C VAL A 401 29.73 13.51 -2.18
N GLY A 402 28.41 13.35 -2.00
CA GLY A 402 27.82 12.15 -1.40
C GLY A 402 28.21 10.87 -2.18
N GLU A 403 28.06 10.89 -3.49
CA GLU A 403 28.44 9.78 -4.38
C GLU A 403 29.94 9.47 -4.30
N ALA A 404 30.80 10.50 -4.24
CA ALA A 404 32.24 10.33 -4.11
C ALA A 404 32.63 9.71 -2.75
N PHE A 405 31.96 10.09 -1.68
CA PHE A 405 32.15 9.49 -0.35
C PHE A 405 31.68 8.03 -0.32
N GLU A 406 30.55 7.72 -0.90
CA GLU A 406 30.05 6.34 -1.01
C GLU A 406 30.99 5.45 -1.83
N ALA A 407 31.50 5.96 -2.94
CA ALA A 407 32.50 5.27 -3.74
C ALA A 407 33.80 5.01 -2.95
N ALA A 408 34.24 5.96 -2.14
CA ALA A 408 35.42 5.79 -1.29
C ALA A 408 35.20 4.74 -0.19
N ILE A 409 34.01 4.66 0.40
CA ILE A 409 33.64 3.62 1.36
C ILE A 409 33.62 2.25 0.67
N ALA A 410 32.98 2.14 -0.48
CA ALA A 410 32.89 0.89 -1.25
C ALA A 410 34.29 0.37 -1.68
N ALA A 411 35.23 1.30 -1.96
CA ALA A 411 36.62 0.98 -2.25
C ALA A 411 37.47 0.66 -1.01
N GLY A 412 36.91 0.70 0.20
CA GLY A 412 37.63 0.44 1.46
C GLY A 412 38.64 1.54 1.82
N ARG A 413 38.55 2.73 1.25
CA ARG A 413 39.46 3.85 1.52
C ARG A 413 39.19 4.57 2.83
N ILE A 414 37.93 4.51 3.28
CA ILE A 414 37.47 5.03 4.56
C ILE A 414 36.28 4.18 5.05
N THR A 415 36.09 4.07 6.36
CA THR A 415 34.85 3.47 6.91
C THR A 415 33.80 4.56 7.11
N LEU A 416 32.51 4.14 7.20
CA LEU A 416 31.42 5.07 7.47
C LEU A 416 31.63 5.81 8.80
N GLU A 417 32.09 5.11 9.84
CA GLU A 417 32.37 5.68 11.16
C GLU A 417 33.48 6.73 11.11
N ALA A 418 34.53 6.48 10.32
CA ALA A 418 35.63 7.42 10.17
C ALA A 418 35.21 8.67 9.37
N LEU A 419 34.30 8.52 8.40
CA LEU A 419 33.74 9.65 7.63
C LEU A 419 32.83 10.54 8.49
N PHE A 420 32.19 9.98 9.50
CA PHE A 420 31.32 10.67 10.49
C PHE A 420 32.04 10.94 11.81
N ASP A 421 33.40 10.90 11.85
CA ASP A 421 34.17 11.19 13.05
C ASP A 421 34.08 12.68 13.42
N ASP A 422 33.55 12.97 14.60
CA ASP A 422 33.36 14.32 15.13
C ASP A 422 34.43 14.74 16.16
N ARG A 423 35.54 14.00 16.23
CA ARG A 423 36.65 14.24 17.13
C ARG A 423 37.69 15.16 16.45
N TYR A 424 37.48 16.46 16.58
CA TYR A 424 38.39 17.46 16.03
C TYR A 424 39.66 17.58 16.89
N LYS A 425 40.80 17.23 16.30
CA LYS A 425 42.10 17.38 16.97
C LYS A 425 42.70 18.73 16.59
N PRO A 426 42.97 19.62 17.58
CA PRO A 426 43.55 20.93 17.27
C PRO A 426 44.95 20.77 16.68
N ILE A 427 45.26 21.60 15.66
CA ILE A 427 46.58 21.70 15.08
C ILE A 427 47.33 22.79 15.87
N PRO A 428 48.46 22.46 16.54
CA PRO A 428 49.22 23.42 17.35
C PRO A 428 49.65 24.63 16.55
N ASP A 429 49.84 25.76 17.24
CA ASP A 429 50.41 27.02 16.70
C ASP A 429 49.68 27.57 15.46
N THR A 430 48.35 27.37 15.37
CA THR A 430 47.53 27.91 14.29
C THR A 430 46.57 28.99 14.79
N HIS A 431 46.56 30.14 14.14
CA HIS A 431 45.66 31.27 14.42
C HIS A 431 45.07 31.81 13.11
N PRO A 432 43.72 31.64 12.86
CA PRO A 432 42.71 31.00 13.71
C PRO A 432 42.99 29.52 13.95
N GLN A 433 42.46 28.97 15.08
CA GLN A 433 42.62 27.58 15.41
C GLN A 433 42.12 26.66 14.29
N LYS A 434 43.00 25.74 13.86
CA LYS A 434 42.70 24.69 12.89
C LYS A 434 42.58 23.34 13.54
N PHE A 435 41.91 22.42 12.85
CA PHE A 435 41.65 21.08 13.35
C PHE A 435 41.98 20.05 12.27
N THR A 436 42.09 18.80 12.68
CA THR A 436 42.20 17.65 11.78
C THR A 436 41.24 16.56 12.23
N THR A 437 40.70 15.79 11.29
CA THR A 437 39.75 14.68 11.48
C THR A 437 40.24 13.43 10.76
N ALA A 438 39.53 12.29 10.98
CA ALA A 438 39.87 11.03 10.33
C ALA A 438 39.60 11.05 8.80
N PHE A 439 38.77 11.95 8.31
CA PHE A 439 38.38 12.04 6.88
C PHE A 439 39.19 13.10 6.07
N ASP A 440 40.05 13.86 6.71
CA ASP A 440 40.76 14.95 6.06
C ASP A 440 41.60 14.54 4.84
N ALA A 441 42.31 13.41 4.95
CA ALA A 441 43.15 12.93 3.85
C ALA A 441 42.30 12.58 2.60
N LEU A 442 41.13 12.00 2.83
CA LEU A 442 40.19 11.69 1.75
C LEU A 442 39.59 12.95 1.14
N THR A 443 39.13 13.89 1.96
CA THR A 443 38.53 15.14 1.47
C THR A 443 39.53 16.02 0.72
N ASP A 444 40.78 16.07 1.16
CA ASP A 444 41.86 16.81 0.47
C ASP A 444 42.15 16.26 -0.94
N GLU A 445 41.88 14.96 -1.16
CA GLU A 445 42.06 14.33 -2.47
C GLU A 445 40.85 14.53 -3.39
N ILE A 446 39.62 14.30 -2.88
CA ILE A 446 38.43 14.20 -3.74
C ILE A 446 37.68 15.53 -3.92
N LEU A 447 37.58 16.37 -2.86
CA LEU A 447 36.76 17.58 -2.93
C LEU A 447 37.27 18.63 -3.96
N PRO A 448 38.59 18.85 -4.18
CA PRO A 448 39.04 19.83 -5.18
C PRO A 448 38.50 19.56 -6.59
N ALA A 449 38.33 18.30 -6.99
CA ALA A 449 37.81 17.94 -8.31
C ALA A 449 36.32 18.34 -8.49
N ILE A 450 35.57 18.49 -7.39
CA ILE A 450 34.16 18.89 -7.41
C ILE A 450 34.02 20.40 -7.24
N GLN A 451 34.77 21.00 -6.31
CA GLN A 451 34.56 22.38 -5.89
C GLN A 451 35.32 23.42 -6.76
N GLU A 452 36.49 23.09 -7.32
CA GLU A 452 37.23 24.06 -8.16
C GLU A 452 36.50 24.38 -9.48
N PRO A 453 35.93 23.39 -10.23
CA PRO A 453 35.18 23.67 -11.46
C PRO A 453 33.99 24.61 -11.29
N ILE A 454 33.40 24.68 -10.09
CA ILE A 454 32.29 25.60 -9.81
C ILE A 454 32.76 27.05 -9.92
N LEU A 455 33.95 27.36 -9.37
CA LEU A 455 34.54 28.71 -9.43
C LEU A 455 34.95 29.10 -10.84
N GLU A 456 35.31 28.13 -11.67
CA GLU A 456 35.69 28.37 -13.07
C GLU A 456 34.45 28.63 -13.94
N ARG A 457 33.34 27.91 -13.70
CA ARG A 457 32.13 28.03 -14.50
C ARG A 457 31.22 29.19 -14.08
N HIS A 458 31.28 29.58 -12.82
CA HIS A 458 30.37 30.59 -12.23
C HIS A 458 31.17 31.76 -11.67
N ALA A 459 31.34 32.81 -12.45
CA ALA A 459 32.13 33.98 -12.06
C ALA A 459 31.62 34.69 -10.78
N ALA A 460 30.32 34.58 -10.48
CA ALA A 460 29.74 35.09 -9.25
C ALA A 460 30.14 34.27 -8.00
N ALA A 461 30.52 32.99 -8.17
CA ALA A 461 30.91 32.14 -7.06
C ALA A 461 32.26 32.58 -6.47
N PHE A 462 32.25 32.94 -5.20
CA PHE A 462 33.45 33.39 -4.49
C PHE A 462 34.17 32.21 -3.82
N TYR A 463 33.45 31.24 -3.28
CA TYR A 463 33.98 29.98 -2.82
C TYR A 463 32.91 28.88 -2.97
N ALA A 464 33.38 27.63 -3.02
CA ALA A 464 32.52 26.46 -3.01
C ALA A 464 33.20 25.35 -2.22
N GLY A 465 32.46 24.62 -1.39
CA GLY A 465 33.02 23.49 -0.70
C GLY A 465 32.10 22.84 0.31
N ALA A 466 32.49 21.64 0.73
CA ALA A 466 31.74 20.82 1.69
C ALA A 466 32.13 21.14 3.13
N VAL A 467 31.13 21.22 4.00
CA VAL A 467 31.28 21.34 5.46
C VAL A 467 30.52 20.22 6.15
N ASP A 468 31.03 19.74 7.27
CA ASP A 468 30.29 18.78 8.07
C ASP A 468 29.13 19.45 8.86
N GLN A 469 28.37 18.67 9.62
CA GLN A 469 27.22 19.17 10.39
C GLN A 469 27.58 20.25 11.42
N ARG A 470 28.85 20.34 11.86
CA ARG A 470 29.31 21.35 12.82
C ARG A 470 29.94 22.57 12.17
N GLY A 471 29.95 22.63 10.82
CA GLY A 471 30.56 23.71 10.07
C GLY A 471 32.08 23.58 9.92
N TYR A 472 32.64 22.40 10.15
CA TYR A 472 34.03 22.12 9.86
C TYR A 472 34.25 22.05 8.35
N PHE A 473 35.20 22.84 7.87
CA PHE A 473 35.58 22.94 6.45
C PHE A 473 36.88 22.17 6.23
N PRO A 474 36.85 20.86 5.92
CA PRO A 474 38.04 20.04 5.84
C PRO A 474 38.98 20.49 4.74
N THR A 475 38.44 20.82 3.55
CA THR A 475 39.21 21.18 2.36
C THR A 475 38.57 22.36 1.67
N HIS A 476 39.19 23.51 1.72
CA HIS A 476 38.72 24.72 1.05
C HIS A 476 39.30 24.84 -0.37
N ASN A 477 38.77 25.77 -1.17
CA ASN A 477 39.32 26.07 -2.49
C ASN A 477 40.82 26.46 -2.42
N LYS A 478 41.58 26.13 -3.46
CA LYS A 478 43.05 26.38 -3.54
C LYS A 478 43.40 27.81 -3.19
N ARG A 479 42.62 28.81 -3.64
CA ARG A 479 42.88 30.22 -3.35
C ARG A 479 42.76 30.59 -1.87
N PHE A 480 42.12 29.76 -1.07
CA PHE A 480 41.98 29.91 0.38
C PHE A 480 42.72 28.83 1.18
N THR A 481 43.73 28.21 0.55
CA THR A 481 44.59 27.20 1.15
C THR A 481 46.06 27.64 0.99
N GLN A 482 46.33 28.94 1.09
CA GLN A 482 47.68 29.49 1.00
C GLN A 482 48.53 29.03 2.19
N PRO A 483 49.89 28.93 2.04
CA PRO A 483 50.78 28.62 3.16
C PRO A 483 50.58 29.61 4.32
N LEU A 484 50.65 29.09 5.56
CA LEU A 484 50.62 29.96 6.73
C LEU A 484 51.85 30.87 6.77
N THR A 485 51.61 32.14 7.02
CA THR A 485 52.65 33.17 7.04
C THR A 485 53.10 33.52 8.46
N GLY A 486 52.35 33.10 9.49
CA GLY A 486 52.52 33.52 10.89
C GLY A 486 51.90 34.88 11.21
N ASP A 487 51.36 35.60 10.21
CA ASP A 487 50.59 36.84 10.39
C ASP A 487 49.09 36.48 10.49
N PRO A 488 48.44 36.63 11.67
CA PRO A 488 47.08 36.24 11.86
C PRO A 488 46.07 36.86 10.88
N ALA A 489 46.29 38.10 10.46
CA ALA A 489 45.39 38.79 9.54
C ALA A 489 45.49 38.22 8.12
N LYS A 490 46.72 37.93 7.64
CA LYS A 490 46.95 37.29 6.34
C LYS A 490 46.48 35.86 6.33
N ASP A 491 46.75 35.12 7.40
CA ASP A 491 46.38 33.72 7.54
C ASP A 491 44.84 33.55 7.67
N MET A 492 44.16 34.51 8.32
CA MET A 492 42.72 34.54 8.39
C MET A 492 42.07 34.70 7.01
N ALA A 493 42.63 35.52 6.15
CA ALA A 493 42.11 35.78 4.80
C ALA A 493 42.53 34.70 3.79
N GLY A 494 43.80 34.26 3.82
CA GLY A 494 44.41 33.41 2.80
C GLY A 494 44.35 31.90 3.09
N ASN A 495 44.16 31.48 4.35
CA ASN A 495 44.14 30.07 4.71
C ASN A 495 42.89 29.74 5.56
N ARG A 496 41.84 29.33 4.91
CA ARG A 496 40.52 29.05 5.51
C ARG A 496 40.21 27.55 5.63
N THR A 497 41.08 26.66 5.14
CA THR A 497 40.94 25.20 5.25
C THR A 497 41.15 24.72 6.68
N LYS A 498 40.58 23.55 7.04
CA LYS A 498 40.75 22.91 8.37
C LYS A 498 40.22 23.78 9.52
N ARG A 499 39.16 24.58 9.27
CA ARG A 499 38.53 25.46 10.27
C ARG A 499 37.11 25.07 10.54
N ILE A 500 36.64 25.32 11.77
CA ILE A 500 35.23 25.25 12.14
C ILE A 500 34.67 26.67 12.02
N PHE A 501 33.63 26.85 11.22
CA PHE A 501 32.85 28.08 11.12
C PHE A 501 31.65 27.95 12.04
N ASP A 502 31.83 28.40 13.28
CA ASP A 502 30.89 28.25 14.38
C ASP A 502 29.90 29.45 14.52
N ASP A 503 29.98 30.40 13.61
CA ASP A 503 28.99 31.47 13.48
C ASP A 503 27.60 30.91 13.04
N PRO A 504 26.52 31.69 13.24
CA PRO A 504 25.17 31.20 12.93
C PRO A 504 24.97 30.73 11.49
N VAL A 505 25.69 31.35 10.51
CA VAL A 505 25.60 30.99 9.09
C VAL A 505 26.34 29.70 8.83
N GLY A 506 27.56 29.57 9.30
CA GLY A 506 28.40 28.39 9.14
C GLY A 506 27.78 27.14 9.74
N LYS A 507 27.22 27.24 10.98
CA LYS A 507 26.51 26.14 11.63
C LYS A 507 25.27 25.70 10.86
N ARG A 508 24.47 26.66 10.40
CA ARG A 508 23.24 26.33 9.66
C ARG A 508 23.54 25.68 8.31
N CYS A 509 24.61 26.09 7.62
CA CYS A 509 24.99 25.49 6.34
C CYS A 509 25.22 23.98 6.41
N GLY A 510 25.87 23.50 7.48
CA GLY A 510 26.17 22.08 7.68
C GLY A 510 25.05 21.27 8.30
N ALA A 511 24.16 21.94 9.06
CA ALA A 511 23.18 21.25 9.93
C ALA A 511 21.77 21.14 9.33
N HIS A 512 21.41 21.95 8.30
CA HIS A 512 20.05 21.91 7.75
C HIS A 512 19.84 20.71 6.83
N GLU A 513 18.60 20.23 6.81
CA GLU A 513 18.12 19.15 5.93
C GLU A 513 17.09 19.65 4.91
N MET A 514 16.92 20.97 4.75
CA MET A 514 16.09 21.56 3.71
C MET A 514 16.69 21.25 2.33
N GLU A 515 15.86 21.23 1.30
CA GLU A 515 16.29 21.03 -0.09
C GLU A 515 17.50 21.91 -0.42
N TYR A 516 17.47 23.16 0.00
CA TYR A 516 18.62 24.08 0.09
C TYR A 516 18.29 25.24 1.04
N LEU A 517 19.32 25.97 1.43
CA LEU A 517 19.24 27.15 2.31
C LEU A 517 20.02 28.31 1.70
N VAL A 518 19.37 29.47 1.51
CA VAL A 518 20.05 30.70 1.11
C VAL A 518 20.13 31.65 2.29
N GLN A 519 21.31 32.09 2.62
CA GLN A 519 21.59 33.03 3.70
C GLN A 519 22.34 34.26 3.16
N THR A 520 22.10 35.42 3.79
CA THR A 520 22.85 36.64 3.54
C THR A 520 23.59 37.01 4.82
N TYR A 521 24.87 37.24 4.76
CA TYR A 521 25.67 37.52 5.94
C TYR A 521 26.82 38.45 5.63
N ARG A 522 27.39 39.04 6.68
CA ARG A 522 28.61 39.84 6.59
C ARG A 522 29.79 38.98 7.00
N ARG A 523 30.76 38.88 6.11
CA ARG A 523 32.00 38.14 6.37
C ARG A 523 32.86 38.82 7.46
N ASP A 524 33.82 38.06 8.01
CA ASP A 524 34.86 38.55 8.90
C ASP A 524 35.71 39.67 8.28
N THR A 525 35.75 39.75 6.95
CA THR A 525 36.39 40.83 6.17
C THR A 525 35.51 42.08 6.00
N GLY A 526 34.25 42.05 6.47
CA GLY A 526 33.29 43.16 6.35
C GLY A 526 32.44 43.15 5.08
N GLU A 527 32.69 42.29 4.13
CA GLU A 527 31.92 42.17 2.87
C GLU A 527 30.58 41.46 3.13
N VAL A 528 29.51 41.90 2.45
CA VAL A 528 28.24 41.17 2.42
C VAL A 528 28.31 40.10 1.34
N MET A 529 27.89 38.90 1.71
CA MET A 529 27.90 37.72 0.84
C MET A 529 26.56 37.00 0.96
N HIS A 530 26.19 36.39 -0.14
CA HIS A 530 25.15 35.37 -0.14
C HIS A 530 25.79 33.99 -0.07
N ASP A 531 25.16 33.09 0.63
CA ASP A 531 25.59 31.70 0.82
C ASP A 531 24.44 30.80 0.54
N VAL A 532 24.58 29.89 -0.40
CA VAL A 532 23.62 28.80 -0.62
C VAL A 532 24.28 27.50 -0.19
N SER A 533 23.53 26.68 0.54
CA SER A 533 23.97 25.35 0.92
C SER A 533 22.91 24.31 0.63
N ALA A 534 23.34 23.08 0.28
CA ALA A 534 22.49 21.92 0.08
C ALA A 534 23.04 20.74 0.90
N PRO A 535 22.18 19.91 1.50
CA PRO A 535 22.61 18.83 2.38
C PRO A 535 23.31 17.71 1.60
N ILE A 536 24.38 17.18 2.20
CA ILE A 536 25.12 16.03 1.70
C ILE A 536 24.69 14.79 2.45
N TYR A 537 24.23 13.77 1.73
CA TYR A 537 23.86 12.47 2.31
C TYR A 537 24.82 11.39 1.87
N VAL A 538 25.15 10.49 2.79
CA VAL A 538 25.99 9.31 2.56
C VAL A 538 25.30 8.10 3.14
N GLN A 539 24.93 7.14 2.32
CA GLN A 539 24.11 5.96 2.72
C GLN A 539 22.85 6.35 3.50
N GLY A 540 22.17 7.42 3.06
CA GLY A 540 20.97 7.94 3.70
C GLY A 540 21.18 8.70 5.01
N ARG A 541 22.42 8.87 5.48
CA ARG A 541 22.75 9.68 6.66
C ARG A 541 23.23 11.06 6.24
N HIS A 542 22.72 12.10 6.88
CA HIS A 542 23.14 13.48 6.67
C HIS A 542 24.58 13.67 7.20
N TRP A 543 25.54 13.98 6.30
CA TRP A 543 26.94 14.20 6.64
C TRP A 543 27.23 15.66 6.95
N GLY A 544 26.62 16.58 6.22
CA GLY A 544 26.86 18.01 6.31
C GLY A 544 26.24 18.75 5.14
N GLY A 545 26.82 19.87 4.71
CA GLY A 545 26.31 20.67 3.60
C GLY A 545 27.38 21.05 2.58
N PHE A 546 27.02 21.08 1.29
CA PHE A 546 27.81 21.73 0.29
C PHE A 546 27.38 23.20 0.18
N ARG A 547 28.28 24.11 0.35
CA ARG A 547 28.00 25.53 0.37
C ARG A 547 28.74 26.29 -0.73
N ILE A 548 28.08 27.29 -1.31
CA ILE A 548 28.65 28.21 -2.29
C ILE A 548 28.41 29.63 -1.78
N GLY A 549 29.52 30.36 -1.53
CA GLY A 549 29.43 31.76 -1.25
C GLY A 549 29.56 32.55 -2.57
N PHE A 550 28.64 33.46 -2.81
CA PHE A 550 28.61 34.23 -4.04
C PHE A 550 28.30 35.70 -3.77
N ARG A 551 28.73 36.54 -4.72
CA ARG A 551 28.32 37.94 -4.79
C ARG A 551 27.26 38.06 -5.85
N ALA A 552 26.20 38.75 -5.51
CA ALA A 552 25.12 39.04 -6.43
C ALA A 552 24.72 40.52 -6.30
#